data_9ffd4f5dcb891bc46598acd2f723c7a7
#
_entry.id   9ffd4f5dcb891bc46598acd2f723c7a7
#
_cell.length_a   1.000
_cell.length_b   1.000
_cell.length_c   1.000
_cell.angle_alpha   90.00
_cell.angle_beta   90.00
_cell.angle_gamma   90.00
#
_symmetry.space_group_name_H-M   'P 1'
#
loop_
_entity.id
_entity.type
_entity.pdbx_description
1 polymer ?
#
loop_
_entity_poly.entity_id
_entity_poly.type
_entity_poly.pdbx_seq_one_letter_code
_entity_poly.pdbx_strand_id
1 'polypeptide(L)'
;MLQGPFRVPSFNGYIPRRLQPWIYFFIAFCFLMSSGIYGGAMSQVMGEYSLMREDVLMIIMFNVVGVAMPFPFLFKMKFHFTNLQLLINAALVVAACNFLIMWTDSVPVMCILAYIAGFFKLCGTFECMSTIQLWMTPKRDFTIFFPLLYCIVLGNMFLSPWITEHLIYIYQDWRIINWTMTGVLLFIALFLYVTTHEFRFMKPLPFISLDYLGLFLWSAWMLEFIFFFNYGEHYNWFESDIMWMDLMLFIVTGYFCINRMLHIRHPYIEPAAWKYKRLVPLLILFAFVEFMGSTPKVLQTAFTGGVLHFGIVTTNVLNFVEWVGAIAGCLFCLFWCKVLHQKYTRLLTLGVAAMALYPVMMYSLIDPGLPIEALYLPTFSRSFGNAIFFVMLTVYLEELMPFQHFFMGL
;
A
#
# COMPACT_ATOMS: atom_id res chain seq x y z
N MET A 1 4.68 31.71 -3.31
CA MET A 1 6.14 31.60 -3.49
C MET A 1 6.67 30.74 -2.37
N LEU A 2 7.25 29.59 -2.68
CA LEU A 2 7.96 28.77 -1.70
C LEU A 2 9.29 29.46 -1.42
N GLN A 3 9.36 30.19 -0.33
CA GLN A 3 10.59 30.71 0.23
C GLN A 3 11.19 29.61 1.11
N GLY A 4 11.97 28.72 0.52
CA GLY A 4 12.69 27.68 1.23
C GLY A 4 13.95 27.30 0.46
N PRO A 5 14.91 26.58 1.07
CA PRO A 5 16.15 26.17 0.42
C PRO A 5 15.92 25.17 -0.73
N PHE A 6 14.72 24.62 -0.89
CA PHE A 6 14.39 23.64 -1.91
C PHE A 6 13.45 24.26 -2.96
N ARG A 7 13.87 24.27 -4.20
CA ARG A 7 13.00 24.58 -5.33
C ARG A 7 12.18 23.32 -5.64
N VAL A 8 10.85 23.47 -5.70
CA VAL A 8 9.97 22.36 -6.07
C VAL A 8 9.99 22.19 -7.59
N PRO A 9 10.05 20.95 -8.12
CA PRO A 9 9.87 20.69 -9.54
C PRO A 9 8.60 21.37 -10.02
N SER A 10 8.70 22.16 -11.07
CA SER A 10 7.54 22.85 -11.64
C SER A 10 7.32 22.35 -13.04
N PHE A 11 6.07 22.22 -13.40
CA PHE A 11 5.68 22.02 -14.79
C PHE A 11 6.03 23.26 -15.65
N ASN A 12 6.22 23.09 -16.93
CA ASN A 12 6.36 24.15 -17.89
C ASN A 12 5.17 25.11 -17.79
N GLY A 13 5.37 26.38 -18.16
CA GLY A 13 4.43 27.49 -17.89
C GLY A 13 2.99 27.35 -18.39
N TYR A 14 2.69 26.30 -19.17
CA TYR A 14 1.35 26.00 -19.67
C TYR A 14 0.38 25.47 -18.60
N ILE A 15 0.90 24.91 -17.49
CA ILE A 15 0.07 24.30 -16.44
C ILE A 15 -0.08 25.28 -15.28
N PRO A 16 -1.36 25.69 -14.96
CA PRO A 16 -1.63 26.57 -13.84
C PRO A 16 -1.09 26.00 -12.53
N ARG A 17 -0.41 26.84 -11.73
CA ARG A 17 0.21 26.44 -10.45
C ARG A 17 -0.78 25.77 -9.48
N ARG A 18 -2.05 26.13 -9.52
CA ARG A 18 -3.10 25.56 -8.67
C ARG A 18 -3.43 24.10 -9.02
N LEU A 19 -3.23 23.68 -10.27
CA LEU A 19 -3.52 22.31 -10.75
C LEU A 19 -2.36 21.34 -10.52
N GLN A 20 -1.13 21.85 -10.39
CA GLN A 20 0.07 21.01 -10.30
C GLN A 20 0.03 20.01 -9.12
N PRO A 21 -0.40 20.34 -7.89
CA PRO A 21 -0.53 19.35 -6.82
C PRO A 21 -1.52 18.24 -7.15
N TRP A 22 -2.63 18.58 -7.78
CA TRP A 22 -3.67 17.62 -8.15
C TRP A 22 -3.22 16.65 -9.24
N ILE A 23 -2.38 17.11 -10.17
CA ILE A 23 -1.76 16.25 -11.17
C ILE A 23 -0.84 15.22 -10.50
N TYR A 24 0.02 15.64 -9.58
CA TYR A 24 0.84 14.71 -8.81
C TYR A 24 0.01 13.76 -7.95
N PHE A 25 -1.11 14.23 -7.42
CA PHE A 25 -2.07 13.40 -6.69
C PHE A 25 -2.66 12.30 -7.58
N PHE A 26 -3.06 12.65 -8.79
CA PHE A 26 -3.58 11.72 -9.79
C PHE A 26 -2.50 10.71 -10.24
N ILE A 27 -1.28 11.18 -10.50
CA ILE A 27 -0.15 10.30 -10.88
C ILE A 27 0.15 9.30 -9.75
N ALA A 28 0.19 9.75 -8.50
CA ALA A 28 0.40 8.87 -7.35
C ALA A 28 -0.71 7.83 -7.21
N PHE A 29 -1.97 8.23 -7.43
CA PHE A 29 -3.10 7.31 -7.44
C PHE A 29 -2.95 6.25 -8.54
N CYS A 30 -2.55 6.63 -9.75
CA CYS A 30 -2.32 5.69 -10.85
C CYS A 30 -1.16 4.71 -10.54
N PHE A 31 -0.07 5.18 -9.93
CA PHE A 31 0.99 4.28 -9.47
C PHE A 31 0.48 3.28 -8.44
N LEU A 32 -0.24 3.73 -7.42
CA LEU A 32 -0.78 2.86 -6.39
C LEU A 32 -1.79 1.85 -6.93
N MET A 33 -2.59 2.25 -7.90
CA MET A 33 -3.57 1.35 -8.53
C MET A 33 -2.91 0.25 -9.36
N SER A 34 -1.70 0.45 -9.87
CA SER A 34 -1.03 -0.50 -10.75
C SER A 34 -0.38 -1.64 -9.94
N SER A 35 -0.89 -2.86 -10.02
CA SER A 35 -0.46 -4.00 -9.19
C SER A 35 -0.09 -5.27 -9.97
N GLY A 36 -0.31 -5.31 -11.29
CA GLY A 36 -0.08 -6.47 -12.14
C GLY A 36 -1.22 -7.49 -12.06
N ILE A 37 -1.46 -8.11 -10.92
CA ILE A 37 -2.67 -8.91 -10.66
C ILE A 37 -3.47 -8.21 -9.56
N TYR A 38 -4.77 -8.16 -9.76
CA TYR A 38 -5.70 -7.42 -8.92
C TYR A 38 -6.62 -8.38 -8.16
N GLY A 39 -6.93 -8.06 -6.91
CA GLY A 39 -7.81 -8.88 -6.08
C GLY A 39 -9.19 -9.11 -6.71
N GLY A 40 -9.73 -8.10 -7.39
CA GLY A 40 -11.00 -8.23 -8.13
C GLY A 40 -10.93 -9.14 -9.37
N ALA A 41 -9.73 -9.43 -9.88
CA ALA A 41 -9.50 -10.32 -11.02
C ALA A 41 -9.25 -11.77 -10.61
N MET A 42 -9.13 -12.07 -9.31
CA MET A 42 -8.65 -13.34 -8.80
C MET A 42 -9.39 -14.55 -9.37
N SER A 43 -10.72 -14.53 -9.35
CA SER A 43 -11.54 -15.65 -9.82
C SER A 43 -11.36 -15.93 -11.31
N GLN A 44 -11.19 -14.90 -12.15
CA GLN A 44 -10.95 -15.09 -13.58
C GLN A 44 -9.54 -15.62 -13.87
N VAL A 45 -8.52 -15.07 -13.18
CA VAL A 45 -7.13 -15.55 -13.30
C VAL A 45 -7.02 -17.02 -12.87
N MET A 46 -7.67 -17.41 -11.75
CA MET A 46 -7.73 -18.80 -11.31
C MET A 46 -8.38 -19.70 -12.38
N GLY A 47 -9.50 -19.27 -12.95
CA GLY A 47 -10.22 -20.05 -13.95
C GLY A 47 -9.45 -20.20 -15.26
N GLU A 48 -8.78 -19.16 -15.74
CA GLU A 48 -8.08 -19.17 -17.01
C GLU A 48 -6.78 -19.99 -16.97
N TYR A 49 -6.00 -19.83 -15.91
CA TYR A 49 -4.71 -20.51 -15.78
C TYR A 49 -4.78 -21.80 -14.94
N SER A 50 -5.98 -22.19 -14.49
CA SER A 50 -6.17 -23.34 -13.59
C SER A 50 -5.31 -23.27 -12.34
N LEU A 51 -5.12 -22.04 -11.80
CA LEU A 51 -4.32 -21.78 -10.62
C LEU A 51 -5.16 -21.94 -9.35
N MET A 52 -4.47 -22.30 -8.27
CA MET A 52 -5.07 -22.29 -6.94
C MET A 52 -5.22 -20.84 -6.43
N ARG A 53 -6.11 -20.66 -5.46
CA ARG A 53 -6.28 -19.36 -4.80
C ARG A 53 -4.99 -18.89 -4.14
N GLU A 54 -4.25 -19.82 -3.55
CA GLU A 54 -2.98 -19.60 -2.87
C GLU A 54 -1.91 -19.06 -3.83
N ASP A 55 -1.88 -19.56 -5.07
CA ASP A 55 -0.95 -19.08 -6.10
C ASP A 55 -1.21 -17.61 -6.45
N VAL A 56 -2.48 -17.26 -6.69
CA VAL A 56 -2.86 -15.89 -7.03
C VAL A 56 -2.63 -14.94 -5.85
N LEU A 57 -2.94 -15.38 -4.62
CA LEU A 57 -2.64 -14.61 -3.42
C LEU A 57 -1.14 -14.40 -3.26
N MET A 58 -0.32 -15.42 -3.54
CA MET A 58 1.14 -15.28 -3.46
C MET A 58 1.67 -14.23 -4.43
N ILE A 59 1.17 -14.18 -5.67
CA ILE A 59 1.55 -13.13 -6.64
C ILE A 59 1.21 -11.74 -6.10
N ILE A 60 0.01 -11.57 -5.51
CA ILE A 60 -0.39 -10.31 -4.89
C ILE A 60 0.53 -9.96 -3.71
N MET A 61 0.90 -10.94 -2.88
CA MET A 61 1.78 -10.73 -1.74
C MET A 61 3.21 -10.37 -2.17
N PHE A 62 3.72 -10.91 -3.28
CA PHE A 62 4.99 -10.45 -3.86
C PHE A 62 4.95 -8.97 -4.24
N ASN A 63 3.83 -8.47 -4.76
CA ASN A 63 3.67 -7.04 -5.01
C ASN A 63 3.68 -6.22 -3.71
N VAL A 64 2.99 -6.70 -2.66
CA VAL A 64 2.97 -6.03 -1.34
C VAL A 64 4.36 -5.98 -0.71
N VAL A 65 5.10 -7.09 -0.72
CA VAL A 65 6.50 -7.11 -0.25
C VAL A 65 7.36 -6.19 -1.10
N GLY A 66 7.19 -6.20 -2.43
CA GLY A 66 7.86 -5.28 -3.33
C GLY A 66 7.60 -3.81 -2.98
N VAL A 67 6.39 -3.45 -2.54
CA VAL A 67 6.06 -2.10 -2.05
C VAL A 67 6.77 -1.78 -0.73
N ALA A 68 6.89 -2.75 0.18
CA ALA A 68 7.53 -2.51 1.49
C ALA A 68 9.06 -2.31 1.39
N MET A 69 9.71 -3.00 0.47
CA MET A 69 11.18 -3.07 0.39
C MET A 69 11.91 -1.76 0.01
N PRO A 70 11.39 -0.84 -0.81
CA PRO A 70 12.13 0.39 -1.12
C PRO A 70 12.26 1.39 0.03
N PHE A 71 11.46 1.31 1.09
CA PHE A 71 11.40 2.33 2.15
C PHE A 71 12.78 2.81 2.66
N PRO A 72 13.73 1.95 3.02
CA PRO A 72 15.05 2.39 3.46
C PRO A 72 15.89 3.06 2.35
N PHE A 73 15.56 2.82 1.08
CA PHE A 73 16.29 3.33 -0.07
C PHE A 73 15.69 4.58 -0.69
N LEU A 74 14.43 4.91 -0.40
CA LEU A 74 13.68 5.97 -1.07
C LEU A 74 14.41 7.31 -1.09
N PHE A 75 14.99 7.73 0.04
CA PHE A 75 15.74 8.98 0.08
C PHE A 75 17.01 8.94 -0.74
N LYS A 76 17.76 7.83 -0.71
CA LYS A 76 18.97 7.69 -1.51
C LYS A 76 18.65 7.70 -3.00
N MET A 77 17.58 7.02 -3.41
CA MET A 77 17.09 7.06 -4.77
C MET A 77 16.66 8.46 -5.19
N LYS A 78 15.88 9.16 -4.35
CA LYS A 78 15.45 10.53 -4.59
C LYS A 78 16.59 11.53 -4.76
N PHE A 79 17.69 11.38 -4.00
CA PHE A 79 18.84 12.26 -4.09
C PHE A 79 19.85 11.85 -5.18
N HIS A 80 19.79 10.60 -5.65
CA HIS A 80 20.66 10.13 -6.73
C HIS A 80 20.10 10.49 -8.11
N PHE A 81 18.84 10.15 -8.35
CA PHE A 81 18.15 10.44 -9.61
C PHE A 81 17.54 11.85 -9.61
N THR A 82 17.25 12.35 -10.79
CA THR A 82 16.39 13.53 -10.91
C THR A 82 14.93 13.12 -10.69
N ASN A 83 14.08 14.07 -10.32
CA ASN A 83 12.65 13.83 -10.16
C ASN A 83 12.03 13.21 -11.42
N LEU A 84 12.40 13.73 -12.58
CA LEU A 84 11.86 13.29 -13.87
C LEU A 84 12.32 11.88 -14.21
N GLN A 85 13.62 11.58 -14.04
CA GLN A 85 14.18 10.25 -14.27
C GLN A 85 13.51 9.20 -13.36
N LEU A 86 13.32 9.52 -12.09
CA LEU A 86 12.70 8.59 -11.14
C LEU A 86 11.25 8.28 -11.51
N LEU A 87 10.46 9.31 -11.84
CA LEU A 87 9.06 9.15 -12.22
C LEU A 87 8.87 8.41 -13.55
N ILE A 88 9.65 8.79 -14.58
CA ILE A 88 9.56 8.14 -15.91
C ILE A 88 10.01 6.69 -15.81
N ASN A 89 11.15 6.41 -15.17
CA ASN A 89 11.65 5.04 -15.03
C ASN A 89 10.67 4.18 -14.25
N ALA A 90 10.08 4.71 -13.15
CA ALA A 90 9.06 4.01 -12.40
C ALA A 90 7.84 3.69 -13.28
N ALA A 91 7.33 4.68 -14.04
CA ALA A 91 6.17 4.48 -14.92
C ALA A 91 6.44 3.44 -16.01
N LEU A 92 7.61 3.50 -16.67
CA LEU A 92 7.97 2.57 -17.73
C LEU A 92 8.17 1.13 -17.21
N VAL A 93 8.85 0.97 -16.07
CA VAL A 93 9.07 -0.36 -15.49
C VAL A 93 7.75 -0.98 -15.03
N VAL A 94 6.91 -0.21 -14.33
CA VAL A 94 5.60 -0.71 -13.88
C VAL A 94 4.69 -1.03 -15.07
N ALA A 95 4.68 -0.21 -16.12
CA ALA A 95 3.95 -0.48 -17.36
C ALA A 95 4.45 -1.77 -18.04
N ALA A 96 5.77 -1.95 -18.13
CA ALA A 96 6.35 -3.16 -18.70
C ALA A 96 6.00 -4.41 -17.88
N CYS A 97 6.02 -4.35 -16.54
CA CYS A 97 5.60 -5.46 -15.68
C CYS A 97 4.13 -5.80 -15.88
N ASN A 98 3.22 -4.79 -15.91
CA ASN A 98 1.80 -5.02 -16.18
C ASN A 98 1.57 -5.66 -17.56
N PHE A 99 2.30 -5.21 -18.58
CA PHE A 99 2.23 -5.78 -19.92
C PHE A 99 2.72 -7.23 -19.95
N LEU A 100 3.88 -7.53 -19.35
CA LEU A 100 4.46 -8.87 -19.37
C LEU A 100 3.64 -9.89 -18.60
N ILE A 101 3.01 -9.50 -17.49
CA ILE A 101 2.15 -10.40 -16.68
C ILE A 101 0.98 -10.95 -17.51
N MET A 102 0.45 -10.18 -18.47
CA MET A 102 -0.65 -10.65 -19.33
C MET A 102 -0.28 -11.82 -20.26
N TRP A 103 1.00 -11.98 -20.54
CA TRP A 103 1.54 -12.95 -21.51
C TRP A 103 2.29 -14.11 -20.85
N THR A 104 2.25 -14.22 -19.53
CA THR A 104 3.00 -15.20 -18.77
C THR A 104 2.04 -16.16 -18.06
N ASP A 105 2.30 -17.46 -18.20
CA ASP A 105 1.54 -18.52 -17.52
C ASP A 105 2.28 -19.07 -16.29
N SER A 106 3.53 -18.65 -16.09
CA SER A 106 4.41 -19.12 -15.01
C SER A 106 4.22 -18.31 -13.74
N VAL A 107 3.69 -18.92 -12.68
CA VAL A 107 3.50 -18.29 -11.36
C VAL A 107 4.79 -17.66 -10.81
N PRO A 108 5.96 -18.33 -10.82
CA PRO A 108 7.20 -17.72 -10.36
C PRO A 108 7.59 -16.43 -11.13
N VAL A 109 7.36 -16.41 -12.45
CA VAL A 109 7.64 -15.23 -13.27
C VAL A 109 6.66 -14.10 -12.93
N MET A 110 5.37 -14.42 -12.77
CA MET A 110 4.37 -13.45 -12.33
C MET A 110 4.72 -12.86 -10.96
N CYS A 111 5.20 -13.67 -10.01
CA CYS A 111 5.66 -13.24 -8.69
C CYS A 111 6.82 -12.24 -8.80
N ILE A 112 7.84 -12.53 -9.59
CA ILE A 112 8.99 -11.65 -9.80
C ILE A 112 8.57 -10.33 -10.44
N LEU A 113 7.73 -10.38 -11.47
CA LEU A 113 7.20 -9.18 -12.13
C LEU A 113 6.34 -8.34 -11.18
N ALA A 114 5.51 -8.97 -10.36
CA ALA A 114 4.70 -8.31 -9.35
C ALA A 114 5.56 -7.63 -8.27
N TYR A 115 6.64 -8.28 -7.82
CA TYR A 115 7.61 -7.70 -6.88
C TYR A 115 8.30 -6.46 -7.47
N ILE A 116 8.80 -6.55 -8.70
CA ILE A 116 9.43 -5.43 -9.40
C ILE A 116 8.43 -4.28 -9.59
N ALA A 117 7.21 -4.58 -10.00
CA ALA A 117 6.15 -3.58 -10.13
C ALA A 117 5.87 -2.88 -8.79
N GLY A 118 5.78 -3.64 -7.69
CA GLY A 118 5.60 -3.10 -6.33
C GLY A 118 6.73 -2.16 -5.92
N PHE A 119 7.97 -2.55 -6.17
CA PHE A 119 9.16 -1.76 -5.85
C PHE A 119 9.16 -0.39 -6.56
N PHE A 120 8.99 -0.39 -7.87
CA PHE A 120 8.99 0.85 -8.63
C PHE A 120 7.71 1.68 -8.46
N LYS A 121 6.57 1.06 -8.22
CA LYS A 121 5.32 1.71 -7.83
C LYS A 121 5.49 2.59 -6.60
N LEU A 122 6.13 2.08 -5.54
CA LEU A 122 6.40 2.90 -4.36
C LEU A 122 7.39 4.03 -4.66
N CYS A 123 8.45 3.78 -5.44
CA CYS A 123 9.40 4.83 -5.83
C CYS A 123 8.69 6.01 -6.53
N GLY A 124 7.81 5.72 -7.49
CA GLY A 124 7.03 6.74 -8.20
C GLY A 124 6.04 7.46 -7.28
N THR A 125 5.32 6.71 -6.45
CA THR A 125 4.37 7.27 -5.46
C THR A 125 5.08 8.18 -4.47
N PHE A 126 6.22 7.75 -3.92
CA PHE A 126 7.00 8.53 -2.96
C PHE A 126 7.50 9.85 -3.57
N GLU A 127 7.95 9.83 -4.83
CA GLU A 127 8.39 11.07 -5.50
C GLU A 127 7.24 12.06 -5.66
N CYS A 128 6.06 11.60 -6.05
CA CYS A 128 4.84 12.42 -6.11
C CYS A 128 4.47 12.98 -4.73
N MET A 129 4.41 12.11 -3.72
CA MET A 129 4.00 12.49 -2.37
C MET A 129 4.95 13.47 -1.72
N SER A 130 6.26 13.26 -1.87
CA SER A 130 7.26 14.17 -1.34
C SER A 130 7.21 15.57 -2.01
N THR A 131 6.82 15.63 -3.28
CA THR A 131 6.60 16.89 -3.99
C THR A 131 5.34 17.60 -3.50
N ILE A 132 4.25 16.85 -3.29
CA ILE A 132 2.99 17.37 -2.70
C ILE A 132 3.25 17.89 -1.28
N GLN A 133 4.02 17.15 -0.47
CA GLN A 133 4.38 17.56 0.89
C GLN A 133 5.05 18.94 0.91
N LEU A 134 6.03 19.17 0.02
CA LEU A 134 6.72 20.47 -0.06
C LEU A 134 5.78 21.61 -0.43
N TRP A 135 4.73 21.36 -1.16
CA TRP A 135 3.75 22.38 -1.55
C TRP A 135 2.69 22.64 -0.51
N MET A 136 2.13 21.59 0.08
CA MET A 136 1.00 21.70 1.00
C MET A 136 1.45 22.00 2.43
N THR A 137 2.59 21.46 2.84
CA THR A 137 3.12 21.59 4.20
C THR A 137 4.59 22.05 4.21
N PRO A 138 4.90 23.27 3.75
CA PRO A 138 6.28 23.76 3.69
C PRO A 138 6.95 23.86 5.08
N LYS A 139 6.16 23.94 6.15
CA LYS A 139 6.64 23.89 7.54
C LYS A 139 6.81 22.48 8.11
N ARG A 140 6.63 21.43 7.28
CA ARG A 140 6.67 20.02 7.66
C ARG A 140 5.66 19.67 8.76
N ASP A 141 4.44 20.17 8.64
CA ASP A 141 3.35 19.80 9.52
C ASP A 141 2.76 18.43 9.07
N PHE A 142 3.21 17.38 9.70
CA PHE A 142 2.79 16.01 9.39
C PHE A 142 1.36 15.71 9.81
N THR A 143 0.81 16.47 10.75
CA THR A 143 -0.60 16.32 11.15
C THR A 143 -1.58 16.70 10.03
N ILE A 144 -1.13 17.50 9.06
CA ILE A 144 -1.89 17.82 7.85
C ILE A 144 -1.53 16.88 6.69
N PHE A 145 -0.25 16.53 6.59
CA PHE A 145 0.26 15.73 5.47
C PHE A 145 -0.26 14.28 5.51
N PHE A 146 -0.17 13.58 6.65
CA PHE A 146 -0.57 12.18 6.73
C PHE A 146 -2.06 11.92 6.44
N PRO A 147 -3.03 12.70 6.94
CA PRO A 147 -4.41 12.52 6.51
C PRO A 147 -4.59 12.61 5.00
N LEU A 148 -3.90 13.53 4.32
CA LEU A 148 -3.96 13.66 2.86
C LEU A 148 -3.26 12.51 2.15
N LEU A 149 -2.12 12.05 2.66
CA LEU A 149 -1.43 10.86 2.15
C LEU A 149 -2.35 9.64 2.23
N TYR A 150 -2.98 9.42 3.37
CA TYR A 150 -3.87 8.28 3.57
C TYR A 150 -5.18 8.37 2.79
N CYS A 151 -5.67 9.57 2.45
CA CYS A 151 -6.74 9.70 1.47
C CYS A 151 -6.40 9.02 0.14
N ILE A 152 -5.14 9.06 -0.29
CA ILE A 152 -4.72 8.38 -1.53
C ILE A 152 -4.48 6.90 -1.28
N VAL A 153 -3.73 6.55 -0.23
CA VAL A 153 -3.32 5.16 0.04
C VAL A 153 -4.53 4.29 0.37
N LEU A 154 -5.31 4.66 1.39
CA LEU A 154 -6.53 3.92 1.77
C LEU A 154 -7.63 4.11 0.72
N GLY A 155 -7.71 5.32 0.12
CA GLY A 155 -8.62 5.57 -0.99
C GLY A 155 -8.38 4.61 -2.15
N ASN A 156 -7.13 4.37 -2.51
CA ASN A 156 -6.80 3.40 -3.56
C ASN A 156 -7.06 1.96 -3.11
N MET A 157 -6.77 1.60 -1.86
CA MET A 157 -6.99 0.26 -1.32
C MET A 157 -8.43 -0.21 -1.48
N PHE A 158 -9.41 0.68 -1.29
CA PHE A 158 -10.84 0.35 -1.38
C PHE A 158 -11.44 0.65 -2.76
N LEU A 159 -10.97 1.70 -3.45
CA LEU A 159 -11.49 2.09 -4.75
C LEU A 159 -10.96 1.18 -5.88
N SER A 160 -9.73 0.68 -5.77
CA SER A 160 -9.14 -0.20 -6.77
C SER A 160 -9.95 -1.50 -6.97
N PRO A 161 -10.35 -2.26 -5.94
CA PRO A 161 -11.24 -3.41 -6.11
C PRO A 161 -12.56 -3.04 -6.78
N TRP A 162 -13.18 -1.93 -6.38
CA TRP A 162 -14.44 -1.48 -6.95
C TRP A 162 -14.32 -1.20 -8.45
N ILE A 163 -13.28 -0.48 -8.88
CA ILE A 163 -13.03 -0.17 -10.30
C ILE A 163 -12.72 -1.46 -11.08
N THR A 164 -11.84 -2.31 -10.53
CA THR A 164 -11.38 -3.50 -11.24
C THR A 164 -12.48 -4.53 -11.43
N GLU A 165 -13.28 -4.82 -10.41
CA GLU A 165 -14.43 -5.72 -10.51
C GLU A 165 -15.47 -5.19 -11.49
N HIS A 166 -15.70 -3.88 -11.52
CA HIS A 166 -16.65 -3.26 -12.43
C HIS A 166 -16.18 -3.36 -13.90
N LEU A 167 -14.90 -3.09 -14.15
CA LEU A 167 -14.31 -3.25 -15.50
C LEU A 167 -14.35 -4.71 -15.96
N ILE A 168 -14.02 -5.65 -15.08
CA ILE A 168 -14.08 -7.08 -15.38
C ILE A 168 -15.51 -7.52 -15.72
N TYR A 169 -16.50 -7.01 -14.98
CA TYR A 169 -17.89 -7.32 -15.24
C TYR A 169 -18.37 -6.84 -16.62
N ILE A 170 -17.93 -5.64 -17.03
CA ILE A 170 -18.30 -5.07 -18.33
C ILE A 170 -17.62 -5.79 -19.50
N TYR A 171 -16.30 -6.01 -19.39
CA TYR A 171 -15.49 -6.50 -20.50
C TYR A 171 -15.28 -8.03 -20.48
N GLN A 172 -15.63 -8.70 -19.39
CA GLN A 172 -15.49 -10.16 -19.19
C GLN A 172 -14.06 -10.68 -19.40
N ASP A 173 -13.05 -9.80 -19.28
CA ASP A 173 -11.64 -10.11 -19.42
C ASP A 173 -10.82 -9.33 -18.37
N TRP A 174 -10.08 -10.05 -17.54
CA TRP A 174 -9.24 -9.45 -16.50
C TRP A 174 -8.05 -8.64 -17.07
N ARG A 175 -7.60 -8.98 -18.28
CA ARG A 175 -6.48 -8.29 -18.94
C ARG A 175 -6.78 -6.84 -19.26
N ILE A 176 -8.06 -6.45 -19.34
CA ILE A 176 -8.47 -5.08 -19.64
C ILE A 176 -7.90 -4.07 -18.65
N ILE A 177 -7.75 -4.49 -17.38
CA ILE A 177 -7.20 -3.64 -16.34
C ILE A 177 -5.71 -3.38 -16.61
N ASN A 178 -4.96 -4.43 -16.94
CA ASN A 178 -3.53 -4.33 -17.23
C ASN A 178 -3.28 -3.51 -18.51
N TRP A 179 -4.10 -3.67 -19.56
CA TRP A 179 -4.05 -2.84 -20.74
C TRP A 179 -4.29 -1.36 -20.40
N THR A 180 -5.35 -1.10 -19.63
CA THR A 180 -5.70 0.26 -19.20
C THR A 180 -4.56 0.89 -18.37
N MET A 181 -4.03 0.16 -17.40
CA MET A 181 -2.96 0.67 -16.54
C MET A 181 -1.65 0.84 -17.30
N THR A 182 -1.32 -0.06 -18.22
CA THR A 182 -0.16 0.10 -19.12
C THR A 182 -0.30 1.37 -19.97
N GLY A 183 -1.45 1.58 -20.59
CA GLY A 183 -1.71 2.77 -21.38
C GLY A 183 -1.65 4.07 -20.57
N VAL A 184 -2.25 4.08 -19.37
CA VAL A 184 -2.22 5.23 -18.46
C VAL A 184 -0.80 5.55 -18.01
N LEU A 185 0.00 4.55 -17.63
CA LEU A 185 1.39 4.76 -17.19
C LEU A 185 2.29 5.25 -18.33
N LEU A 186 2.13 4.72 -19.55
CA LEU A 186 2.84 5.22 -20.72
C LEU A 186 2.44 6.67 -21.05
N PHE A 187 1.14 6.99 -20.97
CA PHE A 187 0.66 8.36 -21.11
C PHE A 187 1.26 9.29 -20.04
N ILE A 188 1.32 8.86 -18.78
CA ILE A 188 1.94 9.61 -17.68
C ILE A 188 3.42 9.84 -17.96
N ALA A 189 4.16 8.81 -18.41
CA ALA A 189 5.58 8.95 -18.76
C ALA A 189 5.80 9.99 -19.87
N LEU A 190 5.01 9.93 -20.94
CA LEU A 190 5.05 10.89 -22.02
C LEU A 190 4.66 12.31 -21.58
N PHE A 191 3.57 12.42 -20.81
CA PHE A 191 3.10 13.69 -20.25
C PHE A 191 4.17 14.35 -19.39
N LEU A 192 4.81 13.60 -18.49
CA LEU A 192 5.88 14.11 -17.63
C LEU A 192 7.10 14.52 -18.43
N TYR A 193 7.48 13.73 -19.45
CA TYR A 193 8.62 14.06 -20.33
C TYR A 193 8.44 15.40 -21.04
N VAL A 194 7.24 15.69 -21.53
CA VAL A 194 6.92 16.92 -22.26
C VAL A 194 6.70 18.13 -21.35
N THR A 195 6.11 17.92 -20.17
CA THR A 195 5.58 19.04 -19.36
C THR A 195 6.41 19.38 -18.12
N THR A 196 7.30 18.49 -17.67
CA THR A 196 8.01 18.67 -16.40
C THR A 196 9.46 19.06 -16.60
N HIS A 197 9.91 20.08 -15.86
CA HIS A 197 11.33 20.41 -15.81
C HIS A 197 12.12 19.38 -15.00
N GLU A 198 13.28 19.00 -15.54
CA GLU A 198 14.21 18.16 -14.80
C GLU A 198 14.83 18.94 -13.64
N PHE A 199 14.73 18.36 -12.45
CA PHE A 199 15.23 18.98 -11.23
C PHE A 199 15.93 17.95 -10.35
N ARG A 200 17.01 18.37 -9.70
CA ARG A 200 17.74 17.57 -8.71
C ARG A 200 17.79 18.31 -7.38
N PHE A 201 17.41 17.66 -6.30
CA PHE A 201 17.34 18.28 -4.98
C PHE A 201 18.70 18.57 -4.37
N MET A 202 19.67 17.68 -4.55
CA MET A 202 21.03 17.76 -3.97
C MET A 202 22.07 17.14 -4.90
N LYS A 203 23.34 17.19 -4.50
CA LYS A 203 24.39 16.42 -5.17
C LYS A 203 24.06 14.93 -5.10
N PRO A 204 24.33 14.15 -6.16
CA PRO A 204 23.98 12.73 -6.19
C PRO A 204 24.69 11.97 -5.08
N LEU A 205 23.93 11.23 -4.27
CA LEU A 205 24.48 10.35 -3.28
C LEU A 205 24.95 9.05 -3.94
N PRO A 206 26.13 8.53 -3.60
CA PRO A 206 26.61 7.28 -4.17
C PRO A 206 25.79 6.09 -3.69
N PHE A 207 25.47 5.13 -4.58
CA PHE A 207 24.77 3.89 -4.25
C PHE A 207 25.63 2.85 -3.52
N ILE A 208 26.93 3.10 -3.37
CA ILE A 208 27.90 2.15 -2.77
C ILE A 208 27.54 1.79 -1.32
N SER A 209 26.78 2.63 -0.61
CA SER A 209 26.37 2.41 0.77
C SER A 209 24.99 1.71 0.92
N LEU A 210 24.46 1.10 -0.16
CA LEU A 210 23.20 0.36 -0.09
C LEU A 210 23.47 -1.12 0.20
N ASP A 211 22.70 -1.67 1.13
CA ASP A 211 22.78 -3.09 1.47
C ASP A 211 21.82 -3.91 0.59
N TYR A 212 22.24 -4.21 -0.64
CA TYR A 212 21.45 -5.02 -1.57
C TYR A 212 21.23 -6.45 -1.10
N LEU A 213 22.23 -7.04 -0.44
CA LEU A 213 22.06 -8.39 0.12
C LEU A 213 21.08 -8.38 1.30
N GLY A 214 21.12 -7.32 2.13
CA GLY A 214 20.11 -7.12 3.17
C GLY A 214 18.71 -6.99 2.59
N LEU A 215 18.53 -6.20 1.53
CA LEU A 215 17.26 -6.11 0.81
C LEU A 215 16.74 -7.48 0.37
N PHE A 216 17.61 -8.29 -0.25
CA PHE A 216 17.23 -9.63 -0.71
C PHE A 216 16.86 -10.56 0.45
N LEU A 217 17.67 -10.60 1.50
CA LEU A 217 17.41 -11.45 2.67
C LEU A 217 16.12 -11.07 3.40
N TRP A 218 15.87 -9.78 3.62
CA TRP A 218 14.63 -9.31 4.25
C TRP A 218 13.40 -9.58 3.39
N SER A 219 13.53 -9.45 2.04
CA SER A 219 12.46 -9.82 1.10
C SER A 219 12.15 -11.32 1.18
N ALA A 220 13.20 -12.16 1.15
CA ALA A 220 13.05 -13.61 1.24
C ALA A 220 12.39 -14.01 2.56
N TRP A 221 12.87 -13.47 3.69
CA TRP A 221 12.32 -13.76 5.01
C TRP A 221 10.83 -13.40 5.15
N MET A 222 10.41 -12.26 4.59
CA MET A 222 8.99 -11.90 4.56
C MET A 222 8.17 -12.82 3.65
N LEU A 223 8.71 -13.20 2.50
CA LEU A 223 8.01 -14.08 1.55
C LEU A 223 7.86 -15.50 2.08
N GLU A 224 8.86 -16.02 2.80
CA GLU A 224 8.79 -17.32 3.49
C GLU A 224 7.72 -17.31 4.58
N PHE A 225 7.66 -16.24 5.39
CA PHE A 225 6.59 -16.06 6.37
C PHE A 225 5.20 -16.07 5.72
N ILE A 226 5.04 -15.36 4.61
CA ILE A 226 3.78 -15.31 3.87
C ILE A 226 3.46 -16.69 3.26
N PHE A 227 4.45 -17.38 2.71
CA PHE A 227 4.29 -18.70 2.13
C PHE A 227 3.78 -19.69 3.16
N PHE A 228 4.37 -19.71 4.36
CA PHE A 228 3.96 -20.62 5.44
C PHE A 228 2.46 -20.48 5.77
N PHE A 229 1.97 -19.26 5.90
CA PHE A 229 0.55 -19.03 6.24
C PHE A 229 -0.38 -19.18 5.04
N ASN A 230 0.07 -18.84 3.84
CA ASN A 230 -0.76 -18.90 2.64
C ASN A 230 -0.98 -20.34 2.16
N TYR A 231 0.05 -21.18 2.20
CA TYR A 231 -0.02 -22.57 1.75
C TYR A 231 -0.20 -23.58 2.89
N GLY A 232 -0.24 -23.14 4.14
CA GLY A 232 -0.32 -24.02 5.31
C GLY A 232 -1.51 -24.97 5.26
N GLU A 233 -2.69 -24.48 4.92
CA GLU A 233 -3.90 -25.32 4.79
C GLU A 233 -3.78 -26.30 3.61
N HIS A 234 -3.26 -25.87 2.48
CA HIS A 234 -3.08 -26.68 1.29
C HIS A 234 -2.13 -27.89 1.55
N TYR A 235 -1.06 -27.67 2.30
CA TYR A 235 -0.06 -28.69 2.64
C TYR A 235 -0.31 -29.39 3.99
N ASN A 236 -1.47 -29.22 4.61
CA ASN A 236 -1.79 -29.76 5.94
C ASN A 236 -0.78 -29.37 7.04
N TRP A 237 -0.26 -28.16 6.97
CA TRP A 237 0.65 -27.60 7.98
C TRP A 237 1.86 -28.49 8.26
N PHE A 238 2.04 -28.92 9.50
CA PHE A 238 3.20 -29.71 9.95
C PHE A 238 3.23 -31.18 9.51
N GLU A 239 2.23 -31.64 8.75
CA GLU A 239 2.23 -32.99 8.16
C GLU A 239 3.07 -33.07 6.88
N SER A 240 3.40 -31.94 6.25
CA SER A 240 4.14 -31.86 5.00
C SER A 240 5.61 -31.51 5.21
N ASP A 241 6.49 -32.23 4.52
CA ASP A 241 7.93 -31.93 4.48
C ASP A 241 8.22 -30.53 3.89
N ILE A 242 7.37 -30.04 2.97
CA ILE A 242 7.50 -28.71 2.35
C ILE A 242 7.36 -27.61 3.43
N MET A 243 6.39 -27.73 4.33
CA MET A 243 6.19 -26.78 5.41
C MET A 243 7.34 -26.78 6.41
N TRP A 244 7.91 -27.95 6.71
CA TRP A 244 9.11 -28.04 7.53
C TRP A 244 10.35 -27.42 6.85
N MET A 245 10.51 -27.63 5.55
CA MET A 245 11.59 -27.00 4.78
C MET A 245 11.45 -25.49 4.76
N ASP A 246 10.25 -24.96 4.53
CA ASP A 246 9.99 -23.50 4.57
C ASP A 246 10.26 -22.94 5.97
N LEU A 247 9.81 -23.58 7.04
CA LEU A 247 10.08 -23.18 8.41
C LEU A 247 11.59 -23.17 8.74
N MET A 248 12.33 -24.17 8.28
CA MET A 248 13.80 -24.21 8.44
C MET A 248 14.44 -23.05 7.67
N LEU A 249 13.99 -22.81 6.43
CA LEU A 249 14.50 -21.70 5.62
C LEU A 249 14.19 -20.35 6.27
N PHE A 250 12.99 -20.17 6.78
CA PHE A 250 12.59 -18.95 7.54
C PHE A 250 13.49 -18.70 8.76
N ILE A 251 13.85 -19.74 9.53
CA ILE A 251 14.75 -19.59 10.66
C ILE A 251 16.17 -19.22 10.20
N VAL A 252 16.67 -19.86 9.15
CA VAL A 252 18.01 -19.63 8.61
C VAL A 252 18.13 -18.21 8.01
N THR A 253 17.19 -17.82 7.17
CA THR A 253 17.18 -16.48 6.57
C THR A 253 16.99 -15.41 7.63
N GLY A 254 16.13 -15.62 8.62
CA GLY A 254 15.97 -14.73 9.77
C GLY A 254 17.26 -14.56 10.59
N TYR A 255 18.00 -15.66 10.82
CA TYR A 255 19.31 -15.59 11.45
C TYR A 255 20.29 -14.72 10.63
N PHE A 256 20.36 -14.92 9.30
CA PHE A 256 21.22 -14.10 8.46
C PHE A 256 20.79 -12.64 8.40
N CYS A 257 19.47 -12.33 8.39
CA CYS A 257 18.96 -10.97 8.47
C CYS A 257 19.42 -10.26 9.75
N ILE A 258 19.21 -10.91 10.90
CA ILE A 258 19.55 -10.33 12.21
C ILE A 258 21.08 -10.22 12.37
N ASN A 259 21.83 -11.26 12.01
CA ASN A 259 23.29 -11.23 12.10
C ASN A 259 23.86 -10.10 11.22
N ARG A 260 23.34 -9.96 9.98
CA ARG A 260 23.77 -8.89 9.08
C ARG A 260 23.41 -7.50 9.61
N MET A 261 22.21 -7.34 10.16
CA MET A 261 21.75 -6.08 10.78
C MET A 261 22.68 -5.63 11.93
N LEU A 262 23.22 -6.58 12.69
CA LEU A 262 24.06 -6.27 13.86
C LEU A 262 25.55 -6.01 13.51
N HIS A 263 26.07 -6.60 12.43
CA HIS A 263 27.52 -6.59 12.16
C HIS A 263 27.93 -5.66 11.00
N ILE A 264 27.01 -5.21 10.14
CA ILE A 264 27.34 -4.35 9.01
C ILE A 264 27.21 -2.88 9.37
N ARG A 265 28.11 -2.06 8.85
CA ARG A 265 28.17 -0.61 9.12
C ARG A 265 26.94 0.15 8.63
N HIS A 266 26.35 -0.27 7.50
CA HIS A 266 25.16 0.34 6.90
C HIS A 266 24.17 -0.78 6.56
N PRO A 267 23.49 -1.37 7.56
CA PRO A 267 22.54 -2.44 7.32
C PRO A 267 21.28 -1.92 6.62
N TYR A 268 20.54 -2.83 6.03
CA TYR A 268 19.27 -2.52 5.40
C TYR A 268 18.27 -1.88 6.40
N ILE A 269 18.13 -2.47 7.59
CA ILE A 269 17.39 -1.87 8.72
C ILE A 269 18.42 -1.46 9.79
N GLU A 270 18.39 -0.20 10.20
CA GLU A 270 19.29 0.30 11.23
C GLU A 270 18.86 -0.17 12.63
N PRO A 271 19.75 -0.83 13.40
CA PRO A 271 19.43 -1.26 14.77
C PRO A 271 19.08 -0.11 15.72
N ALA A 272 19.48 1.11 15.36
CA ALA A 272 19.16 2.31 16.14
C ALA A 272 17.66 2.58 16.25
N ALA A 273 16.87 2.15 15.26
CA ALA A 273 15.41 2.29 15.28
C ALA A 273 14.79 1.50 16.46
N TRP A 274 15.32 0.34 16.78
CA TRP A 274 14.82 -0.53 17.85
C TRP A 274 15.12 -0.02 19.27
N LYS A 275 15.98 0.98 19.42
CA LYS A 275 16.30 1.59 20.71
C LYS A 275 15.15 2.45 21.28
N TYR A 276 14.18 2.81 20.47
CA TYR A 276 13.00 3.57 20.91
C TYR A 276 12.04 2.65 21.68
N LYS A 277 12.00 2.80 23.00
CA LYS A 277 11.25 1.89 23.92
C LYS A 277 9.77 1.74 23.59
N ARG A 278 9.15 2.70 22.90
CA ARG A 278 7.73 2.69 22.56
C ARG A 278 7.45 2.14 21.15
N LEU A 279 8.48 1.93 20.32
CA LEU A 279 8.31 1.45 18.96
C LEU A 279 7.73 0.03 18.92
N VAL A 280 8.35 -0.91 19.66
CA VAL A 280 7.90 -2.32 19.66
C VAL A 280 6.47 -2.48 20.18
N PRO A 281 6.05 -1.89 21.32
CA PRO A 281 4.65 -1.92 21.74
C PRO A 281 3.70 -1.31 20.72
N LEU A 282 4.12 -0.26 20.00
CA LEU A 282 3.31 0.38 18.95
C LEU A 282 3.11 -0.54 17.75
N LEU A 283 4.18 -1.22 17.30
CA LEU A 283 4.11 -2.19 16.20
C LEU A 283 3.22 -3.39 16.56
N ILE A 284 3.34 -3.89 17.80
CA ILE A 284 2.47 -4.98 18.29
C ILE A 284 1.01 -4.52 18.32
N LEU A 285 0.74 -3.30 18.80
CA LEU A 285 -0.61 -2.72 18.79
C LEU A 285 -1.14 -2.61 17.36
N PHE A 286 -0.32 -2.13 16.42
CA PHE A 286 -0.69 -2.03 15.02
C PHE A 286 -1.05 -3.40 14.44
N ALA A 287 -0.16 -4.39 14.58
CA ALA A 287 -0.40 -5.73 14.09
C ALA A 287 -1.64 -6.37 14.70
N PHE A 288 -1.88 -6.17 15.99
CA PHE A 288 -3.07 -6.68 16.68
C PHE A 288 -4.36 -6.04 16.14
N VAL A 289 -4.39 -4.72 15.99
CA VAL A 289 -5.59 -4.02 15.50
C VAL A 289 -5.86 -4.36 14.03
N GLU A 290 -4.82 -4.52 13.20
CA GLU A 290 -4.97 -4.95 11.80
C GLU A 290 -5.47 -6.40 11.70
N PHE A 291 -4.96 -7.29 12.53
CA PHE A 291 -5.45 -8.67 12.59
C PHE A 291 -6.94 -8.70 12.98
N MET A 292 -7.32 -7.95 14.00
CA MET A 292 -8.72 -7.83 14.43
C MET A 292 -9.61 -7.09 13.41
N GLY A 293 -9.04 -6.17 12.63
CA GLY A 293 -9.75 -5.38 11.61
C GLY A 293 -9.94 -6.12 10.28
N SER A 294 -9.04 -7.03 9.91
CA SER A 294 -9.14 -7.82 8.67
C SER A 294 -10.14 -8.98 8.76
N THR A 295 -10.23 -9.62 9.91
CA THR A 295 -11.14 -10.76 10.15
C THR A 295 -12.62 -10.43 9.81
N PRO A 296 -13.19 -9.28 10.22
CA PRO A 296 -14.54 -8.90 9.87
C PRO A 296 -14.80 -8.79 8.37
N LYS A 297 -13.81 -8.39 7.58
CA LYS A 297 -13.96 -8.30 6.13
C LYS A 297 -14.12 -9.68 5.49
N VAL A 298 -13.32 -10.65 5.93
CA VAL A 298 -13.42 -12.04 5.47
C VAL A 298 -14.79 -12.64 5.82
N LEU A 299 -15.24 -12.44 7.06
CA LEU A 299 -16.57 -12.90 7.50
C LEU A 299 -17.69 -12.22 6.72
N GLN A 300 -17.60 -10.93 6.46
CA GLN A 300 -18.56 -10.19 5.65
C GLN A 300 -18.64 -10.76 4.23
N THR A 301 -17.50 -11.04 3.59
CA THR A 301 -17.47 -11.63 2.25
C THR A 301 -18.08 -13.04 2.25
N ALA A 302 -17.77 -13.86 3.25
CA ALA A 302 -18.38 -15.19 3.40
C ALA A 302 -19.90 -15.11 3.64
N PHE A 303 -20.37 -14.16 4.46
CA PHE A 303 -21.79 -13.95 4.73
C PHE A 303 -22.54 -13.47 3.48
N THR A 304 -22.01 -12.47 2.77
CA THR A 304 -22.67 -11.91 1.57
C THR A 304 -22.70 -12.89 0.40
N GLY A 305 -21.64 -13.67 0.19
CA GLY A 305 -21.57 -14.65 -0.89
C GLY A 305 -22.19 -16.00 -0.52
N GLY A 306 -21.95 -16.51 0.70
CA GLY A 306 -22.36 -17.85 1.12
C GLY A 306 -23.78 -17.92 1.68
N VAL A 307 -24.21 -16.91 2.45
CA VAL A 307 -25.53 -16.92 3.11
C VAL A 307 -26.55 -16.07 2.35
N LEU A 308 -26.18 -14.86 1.96
CA LEU A 308 -27.10 -13.95 1.25
C LEU A 308 -27.11 -14.19 -0.27
N HIS A 309 -26.18 -14.98 -0.78
CA HIS A 309 -26.04 -15.31 -2.23
C HIS A 309 -26.02 -14.09 -3.16
N PHE A 310 -25.46 -12.98 -2.69
CA PHE A 310 -25.29 -11.80 -3.53
C PHE A 310 -24.24 -12.02 -4.61
N GLY A 311 -24.52 -11.55 -5.83
CA GLY A 311 -23.55 -11.55 -6.92
C GLY A 311 -22.39 -10.58 -6.66
N ILE A 312 -21.28 -10.80 -7.34
CA ILE A 312 -20.04 -10.00 -7.21
C ILE A 312 -20.31 -8.51 -7.38
N VAL A 313 -21.11 -8.11 -8.36
CA VAL A 313 -21.43 -6.70 -8.63
C VAL A 313 -22.18 -6.05 -7.46
N THR A 314 -23.12 -6.79 -6.85
CA THR A 314 -23.87 -6.30 -5.69
C THR A 314 -22.97 -6.13 -4.47
N THR A 315 -22.11 -7.12 -4.21
CA THR A 315 -21.15 -7.04 -3.09
C THR A 315 -20.07 -5.98 -3.30
N ASN A 316 -19.72 -5.69 -4.55
CA ASN A 316 -18.72 -4.68 -4.88
C ASN A 316 -19.11 -3.26 -4.44
N VAL A 317 -20.41 -2.97 -4.30
CA VAL A 317 -20.88 -1.70 -3.74
C VAL A 317 -20.33 -1.46 -2.32
N LEU A 318 -20.09 -2.52 -1.55
CA LEU A 318 -19.50 -2.40 -0.21
C LEU A 318 -18.06 -1.87 -0.26
N ASN A 319 -17.26 -2.19 -1.29
CA ASN A 319 -15.94 -1.60 -1.49
C ASN A 319 -16.03 -0.08 -1.72
N PHE A 320 -17.06 0.38 -2.44
CA PHE A 320 -17.31 1.82 -2.59
C PHE A 320 -17.71 2.49 -1.26
N VAL A 321 -18.52 1.84 -0.45
CA VAL A 321 -18.89 2.32 0.90
C VAL A 321 -17.65 2.38 1.81
N GLU A 322 -16.77 1.37 1.75
CA GLU A 322 -15.47 1.40 2.45
C GLU A 322 -14.62 2.59 2.02
N TRP A 323 -14.57 2.87 0.72
CA TRP A 323 -13.86 4.04 0.19
C TRP A 323 -14.40 5.35 0.76
N VAL A 324 -15.72 5.53 0.76
CA VAL A 324 -16.36 6.74 1.31
C VAL A 324 -16.05 6.87 2.80
N GLY A 325 -16.11 5.78 3.56
CA GLY A 325 -15.79 5.75 4.98
C GLY A 325 -14.33 6.12 5.26
N ALA A 326 -13.39 5.57 4.48
CA ALA A 326 -11.97 5.87 4.63
C ALA A 326 -11.65 7.34 4.32
N ILE A 327 -12.20 7.89 3.24
CA ILE A 327 -12.02 9.31 2.90
C ILE A 327 -12.64 10.22 3.98
N ALA A 328 -13.84 9.90 4.47
CA ALA A 328 -14.48 10.62 5.55
C ALA A 328 -13.62 10.59 6.84
N GLY A 329 -13.04 9.44 7.19
CA GLY A 329 -12.13 9.28 8.32
C GLY A 329 -10.87 10.15 8.21
N CYS A 330 -10.22 10.12 7.04
CA CYS A 330 -9.04 10.97 6.78
C CYS A 330 -9.36 12.47 6.84
N LEU A 331 -10.47 12.90 6.25
CA LEU A 331 -10.92 14.29 6.29
C LEU A 331 -11.32 14.72 7.72
N PHE A 332 -11.91 13.80 8.48
CA PHE A 332 -12.23 14.04 9.89
C PHE A 332 -10.96 14.22 10.72
N CYS A 333 -9.89 13.46 10.45
CA CYS A 333 -8.58 13.66 11.07
C CYS A 333 -8.03 15.07 10.79
N LEU A 334 -8.13 15.54 9.54
CA LEU A 334 -7.73 16.90 9.17
C LEU A 334 -8.52 17.96 9.94
N PHE A 335 -9.84 17.80 10.00
CA PHE A 335 -10.71 18.71 10.73
C PHE A 335 -10.37 18.73 12.21
N TRP A 336 -10.19 17.56 12.83
CA TRP A 336 -9.89 17.44 14.26
C TRP A 336 -8.55 18.09 14.63
N CYS A 337 -7.50 17.80 13.90
CA CYS A 337 -6.17 18.30 14.19
C CYS A 337 -6.01 19.80 13.85
N LYS A 338 -6.56 20.24 12.70
CA LYS A 338 -6.36 21.59 12.19
C LYS A 338 -7.34 22.62 12.75
N VAL A 339 -8.61 22.25 12.94
CA VAL A 339 -9.67 23.16 13.37
C VAL A 339 -9.90 23.10 14.87
N LEU A 340 -10.02 21.90 15.43
CA LEU A 340 -10.29 21.71 16.84
C LEU A 340 -9.03 21.77 17.72
N HIS A 341 -7.82 21.65 17.14
CA HIS A 341 -6.54 21.61 17.85
C HIS A 341 -6.53 20.64 19.04
N GLN A 342 -7.27 19.52 18.92
CA GLN A 342 -7.42 18.52 19.98
C GLN A 342 -6.30 17.47 19.90
N LYS A 343 -6.04 16.83 21.05
CA LYS A 343 -5.03 15.75 21.13
C LYS A 343 -5.43 14.55 20.26
N TYR A 344 -4.49 14.02 19.51
CA TYR A 344 -4.66 12.85 18.63
C TYR A 344 -5.01 11.57 19.39
N THR A 345 -4.63 11.45 20.68
CA THR A 345 -4.95 10.28 21.51
C THR A 345 -6.45 10.05 21.67
N ARG A 346 -7.26 11.13 21.80
CA ARG A 346 -8.73 11.03 21.87
C ARG A 346 -9.30 10.58 20.53
N LEU A 347 -8.69 11.01 19.43
CA LEU A 347 -9.11 10.62 18.09
C LEU A 347 -8.79 9.15 17.83
N LEU A 348 -7.65 8.66 18.30
CA LEU A 348 -7.31 7.23 18.22
C LEU A 348 -8.35 6.35 18.93
N THR A 349 -8.74 6.72 20.15
CA THR A 349 -9.79 5.96 20.87
C THR A 349 -11.14 5.99 20.15
N LEU A 350 -11.49 7.11 19.50
CA LEU A 350 -12.70 7.22 18.68
C LEU A 350 -12.61 6.31 17.44
N GLY A 351 -11.45 6.24 16.78
CA GLY A 351 -11.21 5.33 15.65
C GLY A 351 -11.42 3.87 16.04
N VAL A 352 -10.78 3.43 17.14
CA VAL A 352 -10.96 2.05 17.65
C VAL A 352 -12.41 1.78 18.05
N ALA A 353 -13.10 2.73 18.69
CA ALA A 353 -14.52 2.60 19.04
C ALA A 353 -15.40 2.46 17.79
N ALA A 354 -15.15 3.23 16.73
CA ALA A 354 -15.86 3.11 15.47
C ALA A 354 -15.64 1.74 14.79
N MET A 355 -14.41 1.19 14.87
CA MET A 355 -14.14 -0.18 14.40
C MET A 355 -14.89 -1.22 15.24
N ALA A 356 -14.93 -1.07 16.56
CA ALA A 356 -15.63 -1.97 17.47
C ALA A 356 -17.16 -1.93 17.31
N LEU A 357 -17.72 -0.84 16.79
CA LEU A 357 -19.16 -0.78 16.47
C LEU A 357 -19.55 -1.73 15.34
N TYR A 358 -18.65 -2.02 14.41
CA TYR A 358 -18.92 -2.91 13.28
C TYR A 358 -19.44 -4.31 13.75
N PRO A 359 -18.71 -5.09 14.56
CA PRO A 359 -19.18 -6.41 14.98
C PRO A 359 -20.47 -6.34 15.81
N VAL A 360 -20.68 -5.27 16.58
CA VAL A 360 -21.91 -5.08 17.35
C VAL A 360 -23.11 -4.88 16.41
N MET A 361 -22.97 -4.04 15.39
CA MET A 361 -24.01 -3.83 14.37
C MET A 361 -24.26 -5.12 13.58
N MET A 362 -23.20 -5.80 13.14
CA MET A 362 -23.30 -7.04 12.36
C MET A 362 -24.03 -8.13 13.15
N TYR A 363 -23.75 -8.26 14.45
CA TYR A 363 -24.44 -9.23 15.30
C TYR A 363 -25.97 -9.01 15.34
N SER A 364 -26.42 -7.76 15.32
CA SER A 364 -27.84 -7.42 15.28
C SER A 364 -28.51 -7.58 13.91
N LEU A 365 -27.68 -7.72 12.83
CA LEU A 365 -28.14 -7.76 11.44
C LEU A 365 -28.04 -9.15 10.80
N ILE A 366 -27.70 -10.21 11.56
CA ILE A 366 -27.60 -11.57 11.00
C ILE A 366 -28.98 -12.11 10.69
N ASP A 367 -29.41 -11.95 9.44
CA ASP A 367 -30.66 -12.47 8.89
C ASP A 367 -30.41 -12.92 7.43
N PRO A 368 -30.88 -14.12 7.02
CA PRO A 368 -30.79 -14.59 5.64
C PRO A 368 -31.50 -13.73 4.60
N GLY A 369 -32.48 -12.92 5.02
CA GLY A 369 -33.24 -12.02 4.15
C GLY A 369 -32.73 -10.57 4.15
N LEU A 370 -31.53 -10.32 4.67
CA LEU A 370 -30.98 -8.97 4.83
C LEU A 370 -30.73 -8.29 3.48
N PRO A 371 -31.25 -7.07 3.23
CA PRO A 371 -30.89 -6.28 2.06
C PRO A 371 -29.46 -5.74 2.19
N ILE A 372 -28.77 -5.53 1.05
CA ILE A 372 -27.35 -5.09 1.02
C ILE A 372 -27.17 -3.71 1.66
N GLU A 373 -28.18 -2.85 1.59
CA GLU A 373 -28.18 -1.49 2.15
C GLU A 373 -27.99 -1.47 3.67
N ALA A 374 -28.48 -2.51 4.36
CA ALA A 374 -28.31 -2.63 5.81
C ALA A 374 -26.82 -2.80 6.20
N LEU A 375 -25.98 -3.30 5.29
CA LEU A 375 -24.55 -3.47 5.50
C LEU A 375 -23.75 -2.16 5.27
N TYR A 376 -24.36 -1.11 4.74
CA TYR A 376 -23.63 0.13 4.43
C TYR A 376 -23.12 0.82 5.70
N LEU A 377 -23.96 0.98 6.71
CA LEU A 377 -23.57 1.67 7.94
C LEU A 377 -22.47 0.92 8.72
N PRO A 378 -22.56 -0.40 8.96
CA PRO A 378 -21.49 -1.15 9.58
C PRO A 378 -20.17 -1.03 8.79
N THR A 379 -20.22 -1.24 7.47
CA THR A 379 -19.05 -1.19 6.60
C THR A 379 -18.40 0.20 6.59
N PHE A 380 -19.22 1.26 6.53
CA PHE A 380 -18.75 2.64 6.68
C PHE A 380 -18.06 2.88 8.02
N SER A 381 -18.67 2.46 9.13
CA SER A 381 -18.12 2.65 10.49
C SER A 381 -16.75 1.98 10.63
N ARG A 382 -16.59 0.76 10.10
CA ARG A 382 -15.31 0.04 10.11
C ARG A 382 -14.23 0.79 9.35
N SER A 383 -14.48 1.16 8.10
CA SER A 383 -13.48 1.84 7.26
C SER A 383 -13.16 3.26 7.74
N PHE A 384 -14.15 3.98 8.27
CA PHE A 384 -13.96 5.26 8.94
C PHE A 384 -13.03 5.14 10.15
N GLY A 385 -13.28 4.17 11.03
CA GLY A 385 -12.47 3.91 12.22
C GLY A 385 -11.05 3.47 11.86
N ASN A 386 -10.91 2.59 10.86
CA ASN A 386 -9.62 2.13 10.36
C ASN A 386 -8.78 3.28 9.80
N ALA A 387 -9.36 4.17 9.00
CA ALA A 387 -8.66 5.35 8.48
C ALA A 387 -8.15 6.27 9.59
N ILE A 388 -8.96 6.53 10.61
CA ILE A 388 -8.53 7.32 11.77
C ILE A 388 -7.38 6.64 12.49
N PHE A 389 -7.46 5.33 12.69
CA PHE A 389 -6.42 4.56 13.38
C PHE A 389 -5.08 4.65 12.63
N PHE A 390 -5.06 4.36 11.32
CA PHE A 390 -3.85 4.46 10.50
C PHE A 390 -3.21 5.84 10.53
N VAL A 391 -4.01 6.88 10.27
CA VAL A 391 -3.53 8.26 10.25
C VAL A 391 -2.92 8.66 11.58
N MET A 392 -3.63 8.41 12.68
CA MET A 392 -3.19 8.84 14.02
C MET A 392 -2.01 8.03 14.53
N LEU A 393 -1.95 6.74 14.19
CA LEU A 393 -0.81 5.90 14.54
C LEU A 393 0.47 6.37 13.85
N THR A 394 0.38 6.71 12.57
CA THR A 394 1.52 7.23 11.80
C THR A 394 1.98 8.59 12.31
N VAL A 395 1.05 9.49 12.67
CA VAL A 395 1.38 10.77 13.31
C VAL A 395 2.10 10.53 14.64
N TYR A 396 1.63 9.57 15.45
CA TYR A 396 2.27 9.23 16.72
C TYR A 396 3.66 8.61 16.52
N LEU A 397 3.84 7.77 15.51
CA LEU A 397 5.13 7.20 15.15
C LEU A 397 6.16 8.30 14.78
N GLU A 398 5.72 9.30 14.04
CA GLU A 398 6.57 10.44 13.66
C GLU A 398 7.00 11.27 14.88
N GLU A 399 6.13 11.46 15.86
CA GLU A 399 6.49 12.15 17.12
C GLU A 399 7.49 11.34 17.96
N LEU A 400 7.46 10.00 17.87
CA LEU A 400 8.35 9.13 18.65
C LEU A 400 9.76 9.06 18.10
N MET A 401 9.94 9.24 16.80
CA MET A 401 11.20 8.98 16.12
C MET A 401 11.71 10.22 15.40
N PRO A 402 13.03 10.52 15.47
CA PRO A 402 13.62 11.54 14.64
C PRO A 402 13.45 11.15 13.15
N PHE A 403 13.24 12.16 12.31
CA PHE A 403 12.96 12.00 10.88
C PHE A 403 13.93 11.06 10.14
N GLN A 404 15.18 10.95 10.60
CA GLN A 404 16.19 10.08 10.00
C GLN A 404 15.84 8.58 10.14
N HIS A 405 15.18 8.19 11.22
CA HIS A 405 14.80 6.79 11.52
C HIS A 405 13.32 6.50 11.23
N PHE A 406 12.53 7.52 10.94
CA PHE A 406 11.10 7.39 10.72
C PHE A 406 10.75 6.44 9.58
N PHE A 407 11.45 6.54 8.44
CA PHE A 407 11.21 5.67 7.27
C PHE A 407 11.70 4.22 7.44
N MET A 408 12.38 3.94 8.54
CA MET A 408 12.76 2.57 8.92
C MET A 408 11.76 1.96 9.90
N GLY A 409 10.90 2.77 10.48
CA GLY A 409 9.82 2.34 11.37
C GLY A 409 8.46 2.23 10.67
N LEU A 410 8.32 2.82 9.49
CA LEU A 410 7.17 2.63 8.59
C LEU A 410 7.29 1.33 7.84
#